data_5d3aff791a74da79d7d8d0cf29c9509a
#
_entry.id   5d3aff791a74da79d7d8d0cf29c9509a
#
_cell.length_a   1.000
_cell.length_b   1.000
_cell.length_c   1.000
_cell.angle_alpha   90.00
_cell.angle_beta   90.00
_cell.angle_gamma   90.00
#
_symmetry.space_group_name_H-M   'P 1'
#
loop_
_entity.id
_entity.type
_entity.pdbx_description
1 polymer ?
#
loop_
_entity_poly.entity_id
_entity_poly.type
_entity_poly.pdbx_seq_one_letter_code
_entity_poly.pdbx_strand_id
1 'polypeptide(L)'
;MLLHAIVPIFGFIGVIQAWNRENHFGNPCYLCKCFVEYTDRDVRVPIRPYAMALDGYDSTEDRCLASCARDPKCKAVVYGMVGGRKVFTCEFYEMLDPKNSPVFAPYVNIYIKRAKCPLSIAHLPPVIMIAADDSSIKRRAKKEKEALRKNPFFG
;
A
#
# COMPACT_ATOMS: atom_id res chain seq x y z
N MET A 1 62.70 -8.57 31.75
CA MET A 1 62.14 -8.24 30.43
C MET A 1 60.69 -8.75 30.35
N LEU A 2 59.75 -7.86 30.60
CA LEU A 2 58.31 -8.19 30.53
C LEU A 2 57.80 -7.70 29.19
N LEU A 3 57.48 -8.63 28.29
CA LEU A 3 56.79 -8.33 27.02
C LEU A 3 55.30 -8.09 27.33
N HIS A 4 54.84 -6.86 27.15
CA HIS A 4 53.42 -6.54 27.16
C HIS A 4 52.82 -6.88 25.80
N ALA A 5 52.05 -7.95 25.76
CA ALA A 5 51.24 -8.27 24.61
C ALA A 5 50.04 -7.34 24.57
N ILE A 6 50.01 -6.42 23.60
CA ILE A 6 48.87 -5.56 23.30
C ILE A 6 47.90 -6.40 22.44
N VAL A 7 46.76 -6.81 23.03
CA VAL A 7 45.68 -7.42 22.32
C VAL A 7 44.84 -6.30 21.69
N PRO A 8 44.68 -6.23 20.34
CA PRO A 8 43.81 -5.27 19.74
C PRO A 8 42.34 -5.76 19.93
N ILE A 9 41.58 -5.00 20.70
CA ILE A 9 40.12 -5.16 20.80
C ILE A 9 39.53 -4.66 19.49
N PHE A 10 39.29 -5.58 18.55
CA PHE A 10 38.44 -5.30 17.40
C PHE A 10 37.00 -5.15 17.89
N GLY A 11 36.58 -3.90 18.08
CA GLY A 11 35.19 -3.57 18.31
C GLY A 11 34.37 -4.00 17.10
N PHE A 12 33.55 -5.04 17.26
CA PHE A 12 32.48 -5.34 16.34
C PHE A 12 31.48 -4.20 16.38
N ILE A 13 31.66 -3.24 15.47
CA ILE A 13 30.61 -2.30 15.13
C ILE A 13 29.56 -3.12 14.41
N GLY A 14 28.59 -3.61 15.17
CA GLY A 14 27.39 -4.21 14.60
C GLY A 14 26.69 -3.13 13.77
N VAL A 15 26.82 -3.24 12.46
CA VAL A 15 25.99 -2.50 11.52
C VAL A 15 24.58 -3.01 11.73
N ILE A 16 23.82 -2.29 12.57
CA ILE A 16 22.37 -2.45 12.62
C ILE A 16 21.90 -1.99 11.25
N GLN A 17 21.76 -2.94 10.32
CA GLN A 17 21.01 -2.71 9.09
C GLN A 17 19.58 -2.44 9.55
N ALA A 18 19.24 -1.16 9.66
CA ALA A 18 17.86 -0.76 9.68
C ALA A 18 17.24 -1.39 8.44
N TRP A 19 16.33 -2.32 8.65
CA TRP A 19 15.53 -2.88 7.56
C TRP A 19 14.79 -1.72 6.93
N ASN A 20 15.37 -1.21 5.86
CA ASN A 20 14.70 -0.26 4.99
C ASN A 20 13.49 -0.99 4.41
N ARG A 21 12.31 -0.63 4.89
CA ARG A 21 11.03 -1.02 4.28
C ARG A 21 10.83 -0.31 2.92
N GLU A 22 11.89 -0.21 2.12
CA GLU A 22 11.84 0.45 0.81
C GLU A 22 11.34 -0.48 -0.29
N ASN A 23 11.18 -1.79 0.00
CA ASN A 23 10.71 -2.77 -0.95
C ASN A 23 9.26 -3.13 -0.67
N HIS A 24 8.35 -2.43 -1.31
CA HIS A 24 6.94 -2.74 -1.30
C HIS A 24 6.65 -3.85 -2.31
N PHE A 25 6.11 -5.00 -1.84
CA PHE A 25 5.82 -6.16 -2.69
C PHE A 25 7.02 -6.61 -3.56
N GLY A 26 8.25 -6.44 -3.06
CA GLY A 26 9.49 -6.76 -3.76
C GLY A 26 10.02 -5.68 -4.69
N ASN A 27 9.38 -4.52 -4.77
CA ASN A 27 9.80 -3.37 -5.58
C ASN A 27 9.99 -2.12 -4.71
N PRO A 28 10.97 -1.25 -5.07
CA PRO A 28 11.10 0.03 -4.38
C PRO A 28 9.89 0.93 -4.69
N CYS A 29 9.40 1.65 -3.68
CA CYS A 29 8.33 2.63 -3.83
C CYS A 29 8.88 4.05 -3.67
N TYR A 30 9.02 4.75 -4.77
CA TYR A 30 9.55 6.13 -4.80
C TYR A 30 8.58 7.13 -4.16
N LEU A 31 7.28 7.02 -4.47
CA LEU A 31 6.26 7.96 -4.01
C LEU A 31 5.65 7.64 -2.65
N CYS A 32 5.96 6.51 -2.04
CA CYS A 32 5.38 6.14 -0.74
C CYS A 32 5.61 7.20 0.35
N LYS A 33 6.71 7.96 0.27
CA LYS A 33 7.02 9.07 1.20
C LYS A 33 5.99 10.22 1.12
N CYS A 34 5.28 10.35 0.00
CA CYS A 34 4.25 11.37 -0.22
C CYS A 34 2.86 10.97 0.32
N PHE A 35 2.76 9.79 0.87
CA PHE A 35 1.53 9.23 1.41
C PHE A 35 1.71 8.76 2.85
N VAL A 36 0.62 8.65 3.58
CA VAL A 36 0.56 7.89 4.83
C VAL A 36 0.15 6.49 4.47
N GLU A 37 0.98 5.51 4.81
CA GLU A 37 0.79 4.11 4.44
C GLU A 37 0.22 3.30 5.59
N TYR A 38 -0.74 2.44 5.28
CA TYR A 38 -1.27 1.40 6.14
C TYR A 38 -1.09 0.05 5.45
N THR A 39 -0.10 -0.71 5.89
CA THR A 39 0.27 -2.01 5.30
C THR A 39 -0.70 -3.11 5.70
N ASP A 40 -0.89 -4.07 4.77
CA ASP A 40 -1.77 -5.23 4.95
C ASP A 40 -3.19 -4.85 5.39
N ARG A 41 -3.72 -3.79 4.76
CA ARG A 41 -5.06 -3.27 5.03
C ARG A 41 -5.83 -3.03 3.74
N ASP A 42 -7.08 -3.44 3.72
CA ASP A 42 -8.06 -3.13 2.68
C ASP A 42 -9.24 -2.36 3.29
N VAL A 43 -10.03 -1.73 2.44
CA VAL A 43 -11.24 -1.01 2.85
C VAL A 43 -12.38 -1.98 3.15
N ARG A 44 -13.21 -1.59 4.11
CA ARG A 44 -14.42 -2.34 4.46
C ARG A 44 -15.59 -1.93 3.56
N VAL A 45 -16.51 -2.88 3.32
CA VAL A 45 -17.81 -2.57 2.71
C VAL A 45 -18.60 -1.64 3.67
N PRO A 46 -19.32 -0.63 3.19
CA PRO A 46 -19.71 -0.35 1.80
C PRO A 46 -18.88 0.73 1.11
N ILE A 47 -17.66 1.02 1.55
CA ILE A 47 -16.82 2.07 0.97
C ILE A 47 -16.53 1.77 -0.51
N ARG A 48 -16.73 2.77 -1.37
CA ARG A 48 -16.59 2.64 -2.83
C ARG A 48 -15.44 3.49 -3.36
N PRO A 49 -14.60 2.93 -4.26
CA PRO A 49 -13.72 3.75 -5.06
C PRO A 49 -14.53 4.57 -6.08
N TYR A 50 -14.03 5.74 -6.49
CA TYR A 50 -14.60 6.49 -7.61
C TYR A 50 -14.02 6.05 -8.95
N ALA A 51 -12.81 5.49 -8.94
CA ALA A 51 -12.12 4.98 -10.10
C ALA A 51 -11.23 3.79 -9.73
N MET A 52 -10.84 3.03 -10.74
CA MET A 52 -9.91 1.91 -10.63
C MET A 52 -9.00 1.87 -11.85
N ALA A 53 -7.82 1.24 -11.73
CA ALA A 53 -6.97 1.01 -12.88
C ALA A 53 -7.62 0.02 -13.85
N LEU A 54 -7.55 0.32 -15.14
CA LEU A 54 -8.10 -0.53 -16.20
C LEU A 54 -7.36 -1.86 -16.26
N ASP A 55 -6.03 -1.82 -16.20
CA ASP A 55 -5.16 -2.98 -16.32
C ASP A 55 -4.30 -3.17 -15.06
N GLY A 56 -4.48 -4.31 -14.40
CA GLY A 56 -3.69 -4.68 -13.23
C GLY A 56 -2.23 -4.94 -13.58
N TYR A 57 -1.92 -5.48 -14.74
CA TYR A 57 -0.54 -5.80 -15.13
C TYR A 57 0.31 -4.56 -15.39
N ASP A 58 -0.30 -3.46 -15.75
CA ASP A 58 0.38 -2.18 -15.98
C ASP A 58 0.30 -1.21 -14.78
N SER A 59 -0.25 -1.66 -13.67
CA SER A 59 -0.48 -0.86 -12.46
C SER A 59 0.61 -1.12 -11.43
N THR A 60 1.77 -0.46 -11.58
CA THR A 60 2.76 -0.45 -10.51
C THR A 60 2.32 0.47 -9.38
N GLU A 61 2.83 0.23 -8.16
CA GLU A 61 2.52 1.04 -6.99
C GLU A 61 2.79 2.53 -7.25
N ASP A 62 3.99 2.87 -7.72
CA ASP A 62 4.37 4.26 -8.03
C ASP A 62 3.50 4.91 -9.12
N ARG A 63 3.09 4.17 -10.15
CA ARG A 63 2.19 4.68 -11.18
C ARG A 63 0.79 4.97 -10.63
N CYS A 64 0.30 4.11 -9.75
CA CYS A 64 -0.97 4.32 -9.04
C CYS A 64 -0.91 5.57 -8.16
N LEU A 65 0.16 5.71 -7.36
CA LEU A 65 0.38 6.88 -6.51
C LEU A 65 0.56 8.16 -7.33
N ALA A 66 1.30 8.11 -8.45
CA ALA A 66 1.47 9.23 -9.36
C ALA A 66 0.15 9.67 -10.01
N SER A 67 -0.70 8.71 -10.37
CA SER A 67 -2.03 9.00 -10.90
C SER A 67 -2.91 9.72 -9.87
N CYS A 68 -2.89 9.26 -8.63
CA CYS A 68 -3.57 9.93 -7.51
C CYS A 68 -2.99 11.33 -7.24
N ALA A 69 -1.67 11.49 -7.33
CA ALA A 69 -1.03 12.78 -7.11
C ALA A 69 -1.48 13.84 -8.14
N ARG A 70 -1.70 13.42 -9.39
CA ARG A 70 -2.18 14.31 -10.49
C ARG A 70 -3.67 14.62 -10.40
N ASP A 71 -4.45 13.73 -9.83
CA ASP A 71 -5.91 13.91 -9.76
C ASP A 71 -6.28 14.67 -8.49
N PRO A 72 -6.85 15.89 -8.60
CA PRO A 72 -7.28 16.66 -7.44
C PRO A 72 -8.40 15.97 -6.64
N LYS A 73 -9.18 15.12 -7.30
CA LYS A 73 -10.25 14.34 -6.69
C LYS A 73 -9.70 13.24 -5.79
N CYS A 74 -8.53 12.67 -6.13
CA CYS A 74 -7.95 11.59 -5.39
C CYS A 74 -7.39 12.03 -4.04
N LYS A 75 -7.86 11.39 -2.97
CA LYS A 75 -7.36 11.57 -1.59
C LYS A 75 -6.68 10.32 -1.05
N ALA A 76 -7.03 9.15 -1.58
CA ALA A 76 -6.43 7.90 -1.17
C ALA A 76 -6.36 6.89 -2.31
N VAL A 77 -5.38 5.98 -2.22
CA VAL A 77 -5.19 4.83 -3.10
C VAL A 77 -5.18 3.56 -2.27
N VAL A 78 -5.84 2.54 -2.74
CA VAL A 78 -5.65 1.17 -2.24
C VAL A 78 -4.94 0.41 -3.34
N TYR A 79 -3.75 -0.11 -3.04
CA TYR A 79 -2.91 -0.83 -3.99
C TYR A 79 -2.59 -2.24 -3.50
N GLY A 80 -2.52 -3.18 -4.41
CA GLY A 80 -2.21 -4.57 -4.12
C GLY A 80 -3.24 -5.53 -4.74
N MET A 81 -3.48 -6.66 -4.10
CA MET A 81 -4.53 -7.62 -4.48
C MET A 81 -5.90 -7.16 -3.98
N VAL A 82 -6.26 -5.92 -4.33
CA VAL A 82 -7.42 -5.19 -3.80
C VAL A 82 -8.74 -5.94 -4.05
N GLY A 83 -9.61 -5.95 -3.05
CA GLY A 83 -10.91 -6.57 -3.12
C GLY A 83 -10.85 -8.07 -3.42
N GLY A 84 -9.72 -8.73 -3.15
CA GLY A 84 -9.55 -10.16 -3.40
C GLY A 84 -9.24 -10.54 -4.83
N ARG A 85 -8.76 -9.61 -5.62
CA ARG A 85 -8.18 -9.92 -6.95
C ARG A 85 -6.91 -10.73 -6.82
N LYS A 86 -6.57 -11.47 -7.87
CA LYS A 86 -5.34 -12.28 -7.94
C LYS A 86 -4.18 -11.53 -8.62
N VAL A 87 -4.41 -10.29 -9.02
CA VAL A 87 -3.42 -9.42 -9.66
C VAL A 87 -3.29 -8.13 -8.86
N PHE A 88 -2.10 -7.56 -8.85
CA PHE A 88 -1.84 -6.25 -8.25
C PHE A 88 -2.50 -5.18 -9.11
N THR A 89 -3.26 -4.31 -8.49
CA THR A 89 -3.95 -3.20 -9.15
C THR A 89 -4.24 -2.11 -8.13
N CYS A 90 -4.86 -1.02 -8.56
CA CYS A 90 -5.23 0.04 -7.64
C CYS A 90 -6.66 0.52 -7.82
N GLU A 91 -7.20 1.02 -6.73
CA GLU A 91 -8.47 1.70 -6.64
C GLU A 91 -8.27 3.08 -6.03
N PHE A 92 -9.01 4.08 -6.53
CA PHE A 92 -8.87 5.48 -6.15
C PHE A 92 -10.10 5.95 -5.38
N TYR A 93 -9.85 6.67 -4.29
CA TYR A 93 -10.87 7.11 -3.35
C TYR A 93 -10.84 8.63 -3.19
N GLU A 94 -12.01 9.24 -3.26
CA GLU A 94 -12.21 10.67 -3.01
C GLU A 94 -12.20 10.97 -1.52
N MET A 95 -12.64 10.02 -0.70
CA MET A 95 -12.67 10.10 0.74
C MET A 95 -12.44 8.72 1.36
N LEU A 96 -11.48 8.64 2.26
CA LEU A 96 -11.21 7.43 3.03
C LEU A 96 -10.69 7.83 4.40
N ASP A 97 -11.45 7.48 5.45
CA ASP A 97 -10.98 7.63 6.82
C ASP A 97 -10.40 6.28 7.30
N PRO A 98 -9.08 6.20 7.46
CA PRO A 98 -8.43 4.97 7.87
C PRO A 98 -8.79 4.55 9.30
N LYS A 99 -9.33 5.46 10.13
CA LYS A 99 -9.75 5.13 11.50
C LYS A 99 -11.01 4.29 11.55
N ASN A 100 -11.84 4.38 10.50
CA ASN A 100 -13.18 3.78 10.54
C ASN A 100 -13.28 2.40 9.90
N SER A 101 -12.23 1.88 9.22
CA SER A 101 -12.52 0.75 8.35
C SER A 101 -11.42 -0.19 7.88
N PRO A 102 -10.14 -0.11 8.24
CA PRO A 102 -9.22 -1.06 7.63
C PRO A 102 -9.47 -2.46 8.16
N VAL A 103 -9.67 -3.39 7.24
CA VAL A 103 -9.66 -4.82 7.53
C VAL A 103 -8.30 -5.39 7.18
N PHE A 104 -7.83 -6.37 7.93
CA PHE A 104 -6.59 -7.06 7.59
C PHE A 104 -6.74 -7.76 6.25
N ALA A 105 -5.84 -7.46 5.32
CA ALA A 105 -5.78 -8.06 4.01
C ALA A 105 -4.31 -8.14 3.56
N PRO A 106 -3.68 -9.31 3.61
CA PRO A 106 -2.31 -9.45 3.16
C PRO A 106 -2.17 -9.07 1.69
N TYR A 107 -1.05 -8.44 1.34
CA TYR A 107 -0.74 -7.93 0.00
C TYR A 107 -1.67 -6.80 -0.48
N VAL A 108 -2.24 -6.02 0.45
CA VAL A 108 -3.01 -4.81 0.15
C VAL A 108 -2.55 -3.70 1.08
N ASN A 109 -2.25 -2.53 0.52
CA ASN A 109 -1.88 -1.34 1.28
C ASN A 109 -2.83 -0.19 0.97
N ILE A 110 -3.13 0.60 2.00
CA ILE A 110 -3.88 1.85 1.87
C ILE A 110 -2.89 3.00 1.94
N TYR A 111 -2.97 3.94 1.01
CA TYR A 111 -2.17 5.14 0.90
C TYR A 111 -3.05 6.38 0.98
N ILE A 112 -2.87 7.20 2.03
CA ILE A 112 -3.56 8.47 2.18
C ILE A 112 -2.64 9.60 1.70
N LYS A 113 -3.10 10.38 0.73
CA LYS A 113 -2.35 11.47 0.12
C LYS A 113 -2.02 12.55 1.14
N ARG A 114 -0.73 12.89 1.27
CA ARG A 114 -0.29 14.03 2.09
C ARG A 114 -0.56 15.34 1.37
N ALA A 115 -0.74 16.42 2.13
CA ALA A 115 -1.00 17.75 1.59
C ALA A 115 0.16 18.28 0.72
N LYS A 116 1.39 17.87 1.03
CA LYS A 116 2.59 18.28 0.30
C LYS A 116 3.44 17.07 -0.04
N CYS A 117 3.88 17.01 -1.29
CA CYS A 117 4.85 16.03 -1.78
C CYS A 117 5.94 16.78 -2.56
N PRO A 118 7.19 16.76 -2.09
CA PRO A 118 8.28 17.45 -2.77
C PRO A 118 8.84 16.68 -3.97
N LEU A 119 8.38 15.44 -4.19
CA LEU A 119 8.92 14.57 -5.22
C LEU A 119 8.30 14.85 -6.59
N SER A 120 9.14 14.83 -7.64
CA SER A 120 8.68 14.96 -9.01
C SER A 120 7.98 13.67 -9.47
N ILE A 121 6.83 13.83 -10.12
CA ILE A 121 6.06 12.73 -10.71
C ILE A 121 6.10 12.71 -12.23
N ALA A 122 6.85 13.64 -12.86
CA ALA A 122 6.87 13.82 -14.32
C ALA A 122 7.36 12.57 -15.07
N HIS A 123 8.29 11.83 -14.48
CA HIS A 123 8.87 10.61 -15.07
C HIS A 123 8.00 9.36 -14.90
N LEU A 124 6.94 9.44 -14.10
CA LEU A 124 6.05 8.30 -13.83
C LEU A 124 4.80 8.41 -14.72
N PRO A 125 4.61 7.54 -15.71
CA PRO A 125 3.41 7.55 -16.51
C PRO A 125 2.19 7.18 -15.64
N PRO A 126 1.04 7.83 -15.84
CA PRO A 126 -0.17 7.49 -15.11
C PRO A 126 -0.71 6.12 -15.54
N VAL A 127 -1.49 5.49 -14.68
CA VAL A 127 -2.34 4.37 -15.07
C VAL A 127 -3.58 4.89 -15.78
N ILE A 128 -4.15 4.08 -16.68
CA ILE A 128 -5.46 4.38 -17.26
C ILE A 128 -6.52 4.11 -16.21
N MET A 129 -7.25 5.15 -15.84
CA MET A 129 -8.34 5.04 -14.85
C MET A 129 -9.68 4.89 -15.56
N ILE A 130 -10.49 3.97 -15.05
CA ILE A 130 -11.89 3.78 -15.45
C ILE A 130 -12.80 3.98 -14.25
N ALA A 131 -14.07 4.27 -14.51
CA ALA A 131 -15.07 4.34 -13.44
C ALA A 131 -15.14 3.00 -12.71
N ALA A 132 -15.16 3.08 -11.38
CA ALA A 132 -15.29 1.87 -10.58
C ALA A 132 -16.70 1.28 -10.71
N ASP A 133 -16.76 -0.02 -10.79
CA ASP A 133 -17.99 -0.79 -10.78
C ASP A 133 -18.26 -1.40 -9.38
N ASP A 134 -19.40 -2.03 -9.21
CA ASP A 134 -19.78 -2.68 -7.96
C ASP A 134 -19.07 -4.03 -7.73
N SER A 135 -18.22 -4.48 -8.63
CA SER A 135 -17.58 -5.80 -8.54
C SER A 135 -16.64 -5.90 -7.34
N SER A 136 -15.93 -4.83 -7.02
CA SER A 136 -15.05 -4.75 -5.84
C SER A 136 -15.84 -4.91 -4.54
N ILE A 137 -16.98 -4.23 -4.44
CA ILE A 137 -17.87 -4.31 -3.26
C ILE A 137 -18.43 -5.72 -3.12
N LYS A 138 -18.90 -6.32 -4.21
CA LYS A 138 -19.42 -7.69 -4.20
C LYS A 138 -18.35 -8.69 -3.75
N ARG A 139 -17.10 -8.56 -4.25
CA ARG A 139 -16.00 -9.44 -3.83
C ARG A 139 -15.64 -9.26 -2.36
N ARG A 140 -15.55 -8.00 -1.87
CA ARG A 140 -15.27 -7.72 -0.47
C ARG A 140 -16.36 -8.27 0.43
N ALA A 141 -17.62 -8.03 0.11
CA ALA A 141 -18.75 -8.56 0.88
C ALA A 141 -18.75 -10.09 0.95
N LYS A 142 -18.41 -10.77 -0.16
CA LYS A 142 -18.26 -12.22 -0.19
C LYS A 142 -17.14 -12.69 0.75
N LYS A 143 -15.96 -12.07 0.71
CA LYS A 143 -14.83 -12.41 1.58
C LYS A 143 -15.16 -12.20 3.05
N GLU A 144 -15.79 -11.08 3.40
CA GLU A 144 -16.19 -10.78 4.77
C GLU A 144 -17.17 -11.85 5.30
N LYS A 145 -18.16 -12.22 4.50
CA LYS A 145 -19.10 -13.30 4.82
C LYS A 145 -18.40 -14.66 4.98
N GLU A 146 -17.42 -14.98 4.15
CA GLU A 146 -16.64 -16.22 4.26
C GLU A 146 -15.76 -16.23 5.52
N ALA A 147 -15.16 -15.09 5.87
CA ALA A 147 -14.36 -14.96 7.10
C ALA A 147 -15.21 -15.15 8.36
N LEU A 148 -16.40 -14.56 8.41
CA LEU A 148 -17.36 -14.74 9.51
C LEU A 148 -17.83 -16.20 9.66
N ARG A 149 -18.01 -16.90 8.55
CA ARG A 149 -18.37 -18.34 8.58
C ARG A 149 -17.26 -19.22 9.13
N LYS A 150 -15.98 -18.86 8.88
CA LYS A 150 -14.81 -19.64 9.36
C LYS A 150 -14.50 -19.38 10.84
N ASN A 151 -14.84 -18.20 11.36
CA ASN A 151 -14.58 -17.79 12.73
C ASN A 151 -15.86 -17.23 13.40
N PRO A 152 -16.80 -18.09 13.81
CA PRO A 152 -18.07 -17.64 14.38
C PRO A 152 -17.94 -16.93 15.75
N PHE A 153 -16.74 -16.96 16.38
CA PHE A 153 -16.49 -16.32 17.68
C PHE A 153 -16.12 -14.82 17.58
N PHE A 154 -16.01 -14.25 16.40
CA PHE A 154 -15.69 -12.82 16.19
C PHE A 154 -16.87 -12.04 15.57
N GLY A 155 -18.09 -12.51 15.75
CA GLY A 155 -19.32 -11.82 15.35
C GLY A 155 -19.99 -11.10 16.51
#